data_130e6c9c3734269ae02114192805b98c
#
_entry.id   130e6c9c3734269ae02114192805b98c
#
_cell.length_a   1.000
_cell.length_b   1.000
_cell.length_c   1.000
_cell.angle_alpha   90.00
_cell.angle_beta   90.00
_cell.angle_gamma   90.00
#
_symmetry.space_group_name_H-M   'P 1'
#
loop_
_entity.id
_entity.type
_entity.pdbx_description
1 polymer ?
#
loop_
_entity_poly.entity_id
_entity_poly.type
_entity_poly.pdbx_seq_one_letter_code
_entity_poly.pdbx_strand_id
1 'polypeptide(L)'
;HIGHVVVELDGRPCLCGGRGCLEAYCGGRAIEEETGRPPQRAPQSIIERTGVLTGRALASVAAVCDLRLAVVGGAVALGFGAPFFDAANTEIEQRARLAATVGLKVVPAELGNMAPLVGAAAMARRMIARRMG
;
A
#
# COMPACT_ATOMS: atom_id res chain seq x y z
N HIS A 1 0.73 -6.19 -8.98
CA HIS A 1 1.98 -5.74 -8.31
C HIS A 1 2.01 -4.22 -8.15
N ILE A 2 1.15 -3.68 -7.28
CA ILE A 2 1.04 -2.23 -7.05
C ILE A 2 2.38 -1.59 -6.60
N GLY A 3 3.24 -2.33 -5.91
CA GLY A 3 4.58 -1.89 -5.51
C GLY A 3 5.47 -1.42 -6.66
N HIS A 4 5.14 -1.80 -7.91
CA HIS A 4 5.91 -1.41 -9.10
C HIS A 4 5.23 -0.29 -9.91
N VAL A 5 4.16 0.32 -9.41
CA VAL A 5 3.67 1.58 -9.95
C VAL A 5 4.74 2.65 -9.75
N VAL A 6 5.06 3.38 -10.83
CA VAL A 6 6.02 4.48 -10.77
C VAL A 6 5.38 5.66 -10.05
N VAL A 7 5.96 6.06 -8.94
CA VAL A 7 5.49 7.18 -8.09
C VAL A 7 6.44 8.37 -8.12
N GLU A 8 7.67 8.17 -8.57
CA GLU A 8 8.69 9.20 -8.78
C GLU A 8 9.35 8.99 -10.14
N LEU A 9 9.13 9.93 -11.06
CA LEU A 9 9.82 9.90 -12.36
C LEU A 9 11.33 10.02 -12.12
N ASP A 10 12.12 9.24 -12.84
CA ASP A 10 13.59 9.18 -12.69
C ASP A 10 14.09 8.90 -11.26
N GLY A 11 13.21 8.35 -10.43
CA GLY A 11 13.47 8.05 -9.03
C GLY A 11 14.48 6.90 -8.81
N ARG A 12 14.50 6.38 -7.60
CA ARG A 12 15.44 5.33 -7.15
C ARG A 12 15.36 4.07 -8.01
N PRO A 13 16.48 3.37 -8.24
CA PRO A 13 16.46 2.04 -8.81
C PRO A 13 15.59 1.10 -7.98
N CYS A 14 14.85 0.23 -8.64
CA CYS A 14 14.04 -0.81 -8.00
C CYS A 14 14.64 -2.19 -8.31
N LEU A 15 14.49 -3.14 -7.40
CA LEU A 15 14.95 -4.53 -7.60
C LEU A 15 14.27 -5.23 -8.79
N CYS A 16 13.16 -4.70 -9.29
CA CYS A 16 12.55 -5.22 -10.53
C CYS A 16 13.28 -4.83 -11.82
N GLY A 17 14.35 -4.03 -11.70
CA GLY A 17 15.11 -3.48 -12.84
C GLY A 17 14.60 -2.11 -13.32
N GLY A 18 13.42 -1.68 -12.89
CA GLY A 18 12.88 -0.34 -13.19
C GLY A 18 13.36 0.74 -12.23
N ARG A 19 12.79 1.95 -12.36
CA ARG A 19 13.09 3.10 -11.50
C ARG A 19 11.80 3.76 -11.01
N GLY A 20 11.88 4.40 -9.84
CA GLY A 20 10.78 5.20 -9.28
C GLY A 20 9.57 4.41 -8.77
N CYS A 21 9.69 3.10 -8.66
CA CYS A 21 8.63 2.24 -8.15
C CYS A 21 8.28 2.55 -6.69
N LEU A 22 7.02 2.42 -6.33
CA LEU A 22 6.54 2.55 -4.94
C LEU A 22 7.37 1.70 -3.96
N GLU A 23 7.69 0.46 -4.33
CA GLU A 23 8.47 -0.49 -3.53
C GLU A 23 9.86 0.05 -3.14
N ALA A 24 10.50 0.81 -4.03
CA ALA A 24 11.81 1.40 -3.79
C ALA A 24 11.82 2.51 -2.71
N TYR A 25 10.65 2.93 -2.25
CA TYR A 25 10.47 3.96 -1.21
C TYR A 25 9.70 3.46 0.00
N CYS A 26 8.70 2.61 -0.23
CA CYS A 26 7.69 2.23 0.75
C CYS A 26 7.84 0.79 1.24
N GLY A 27 8.67 -0.02 0.57
CA GLY A 27 8.99 -1.37 1.03
C GLY A 27 9.75 -1.33 2.35
N GLY A 28 9.48 -2.27 3.25
CA GLY A 28 10.13 -2.31 4.56
C GLY A 28 11.65 -2.30 4.47
N ARG A 29 12.20 -3.07 3.53
CA ARG A 29 13.64 -3.11 3.25
C ARG A 29 14.16 -1.74 2.76
N ALA A 30 13.46 -1.08 1.85
CA ALA A 30 13.88 0.22 1.32
C ALA A 30 13.90 1.29 2.41
N ILE A 31 12.94 1.26 3.34
CA ILE A 31 12.90 2.15 4.49
C ILE A 31 14.08 1.88 5.43
N GLU A 32 14.38 0.62 5.69
CA GLU A 32 15.50 0.23 6.55
C GLU A 32 16.86 0.61 5.95
N GLU A 33 17.05 0.39 4.66
CA GLU A 33 18.26 0.80 3.92
C GLU A 33 18.44 2.33 3.94
N GLU A 34 17.37 3.10 3.84
CA GLU A 34 17.42 4.57 3.86
C GLU A 34 17.67 5.14 5.25
N THR A 35 17.02 4.58 6.27
CA THR A 35 16.99 5.16 7.62
C THR A 35 18.02 4.54 8.57
N GLY A 36 18.57 3.38 8.21
CA GLY A 36 19.38 2.56 9.11
C GLY A 36 18.57 1.99 10.28
N ARG A 37 17.24 2.01 10.21
CA ARG A 37 16.32 1.59 11.27
C ARG A 37 15.20 0.73 10.71
N PRO A 38 14.69 -0.24 11.48
CA PRO A 38 13.50 -0.99 11.06
C PRO A 38 12.30 -0.05 10.87
N PRO A 39 11.36 -0.36 9.97
CA PRO A 39 10.22 0.50 9.64
C PRO A 39 9.44 1.01 10.87
N GLN A 40 9.31 0.19 11.91
CA GLN A 40 8.62 0.55 13.16
C GLN A 40 9.27 1.72 13.91
N ARG A 41 10.50 2.07 13.57
CA ARG A 41 11.26 3.19 14.14
C ARG A 41 11.58 4.27 13.11
N ALA A 42 10.88 4.26 11.98
CA ALA A 42 11.07 5.27 10.95
C ALA A 42 10.69 6.67 11.47
N PRO A 43 11.41 7.73 11.05
CA PRO A 43 11.03 9.10 11.35
C PRO A 43 9.65 9.45 10.78
N GLN A 44 8.95 10.42 11.40
CA GLN A 44 7.63 10.88 10.97
C GLN A 44 7.61 11.29 9.48
N SER A 45 8.63 11.96 8.99
CA SER A 45 8.76 12.36 7.59
C SER A 45 8.76 11.17 6.61
N ILE A 46 9.30 10.04 7.02
CA ILE A 46 9.29 8.80 6.23
C ILE A 46 7.90 8.17 6.25
N ILE A 47 7.23 8.18 7.39
CA ILE A 47 5.85 7.68 7.54
C ILE A 47 4.90 8.46 6.62
N GLU A 48 4.93 9.78 6.70
CA GLU A 48 4.10 10.67 5.87
C GLU A 48 4.42 10.53 4.38
N ARG A 49 5.70 10.55 4.01
CA ARG A 49 6.11 10.30 2.62
C ARG A 49 5.60 8.96 2.10
N THR A 50 5.69 7.91 2.91
CA THR A 50 5.20 6.57 2.54
C THR A 50 3.69 6.60 2.29
N GLY A 51 2.93 7.31 3.10
CA GLY A 51 1.51 7.56 2.90
C GLY A 51 1.23 8.30 1.58
N VAL A 52 1.91 9.43 1.36
CA VAL A 52 1.78 10.23 0.12
C VAL A 52 2.05 9.39 -1.13
N LEU A 53 3.19 8.68 -1.18
CA LEU A 53 3.53 7.87 -2.35
C LEU A 53 2.56 6.71 -2.57
N THR A 54 2.04 6.11 -1.49
CA THR A 54 0.99 5.09 -1.57
C THR A 54 -0.32 5.68 -2.11
N GLY A 55 -0.73 6.85 -1.62
CA GLY A 55 -1.90 7.58 -2.13
C GLY A 55 -1.78 7.91 -3.62
N ARG A 56 -0.59 8.32 -4.06
CA ARG A 56 -0.27 8.60 -5.48
C ARG A 56 -0.43 7.36 -6.36
N ALA A 57 0.12 6.22 -5.92
CA ALA A 57 -0.04 4.96 -6.62
C ALA A 57 -1.50 4.51 -6.69
N LEU A 58 -2.23 4.63 -5.57
CA LEU A 58 -3.64 4.26 -5.50
C LEU A 58 -4.52 5.15 -6.40
N ALA A 59 -4.27 6.45 -6.46
CA ALA A 59 -4.98 7.34 -7.36
C ALA A 59 -4.76 6.96 -8.83
N SER A 60 -3.53 6.57 -9.20
CA SER A 60 -3.21 6.10 -10.56
C SER A 60 -3.94 4.80 -10.90
N VAL A 61 -3.93 3.83 -9.98
CA VAL A 61 -4.63 2.54 -10.18
C VAL A 61 -6.14 2.74 -10.22
N ALA A 62 -6.68 3.63 -9.37
CA ALA A 62 -8.10 3.93 -9.34
C ALA A 62 -8.60 4.52 -10.66
N ALA A 63 -7.79 5.34 -11.32
CA ALA A 63 -8.12 5.92 -12.62
C ALA A 63 -8.27 4.85 -13.74
N VAL A 64 -7.63 3.69 -13.57
CA VAL A 64 -7.70 2.56 -14.53
C VAL A 64 -8.79 1.56 -14.16
N CYS A 65 -9.06 1.39 -12.86
CA CYS A 65 -9.90 0.32 -12.33
C CYS A 65 -11.21 0.82 -11.68
N ASP A 66 -11.51 2.12 -11.72
CA ASP A 66 -12.69 2.74 -11.10
C ASP A 66 -12.85 2.39 -9.61
N LEU A 67 -11.75 2.36 -8.88
CA LEU A 67 -11.76 2.00 -7.46
C LEU A 67 -12.34 3.12 -6.60
N ARG A 68 -13.14 2.74 -5.60
CA ARG A 68 -13.68 3.66 -4.58
C ARG A 68 -13.17 3.35 -3.17
N LEU A 69 -12.58 2.18 -2.98
CA LEU A 69 -12.03 1.75 -1.70
C LEU A 69 -10.74 0.97 -1.92
N ALA A 70 -9.71 1.31 -1.17
CA ALA A 70 -8.48 0.55 -1.07
C ALA A 70 -8.28 0.10 0.38
N VAL A 71 -8.22 -1.20 0.61
CA VAL A 71 -7.92 -1.78 1.92
C VAL A 71 -6.44 -2.13 1.95
N VAL A 72 -5.69 -1.51 2.86
CA VAL A 72 -4.24 -1.67 2.94
C VAL A 72 -3.86 -2.41 4.22
N GLY A 73 -3.16 -3.51 4.05
CA GLY A 73 -2.60 -4.34 5.12
C GLY A 73 -1.07 -4.36 5.08
N GLY A 74 -0.51 -5.19 5.97
CA GLY A 74 0.93 -5.39 6.07
C GLY A 74 1.60 -4.57 7.17
N ALA A 75 2.76 -5.05 7.61
CA ALA A 75 3.44 -4.56 8.82
C ALA A 75 3.87 -3.08 8.74
N VAL A 76 4.21 -2.59 7.54
CA VAL A 76 4.63 -1.19 7.35
C VAL A 76 3.44 -0.26 7.53
N ALA A 77 2.39 -0.41 6.70
CA ALA A 77 1.23 0.49 6.72
C ALA A 77 0.48 0.45 8.06
N LEU A 78 0.22 -0.77 8.59
CA LEU A 78 -0.47 -0.93 9.87
C LEU A 78 0.39 -0.46 11.05
N GLY A 79 1.72 -0.65 10.97
CA GLY A 79 2.65 -0.18 11.99
C GLY A 79 2.80 1.34 12.02
N PHE A 80 2.63 2.01 10.88
CA PHE A 80 2.66 3.46 10.76
C PHE A 80 1.35 4.12 11.23
N GLY A 81 0.23 3.40 11.14
CA GLY A 81 -1.06 3.84 11.66
C GLY A 81 -1.61 5.12 11.02
N ALA A 82 -2.32 5.91 11.81
CA ALA A 82 -3.04 7.10 11.35
C ALA A 82 -2.20 8.06 10.48
N PRO A 83 -0.97 8.44 10.83
CA PRO A 83 -0.18 9.38 10.01
C PRO A 83 0.02 8.91 8.56
N PHE A 84 0.19 7.61 8.35
CA PHE A 84 0.28 7.03 7.00
C PHE A 84 -1.06 7.13 6.26
N PHE A 85 -2.16 6.72 6.89
CA PHE A 85 -3.47 6.70 6.25
C PHE A 85 -3.99 8.12 5.97
N ASP A 86 -3.74 9.07 6.86
CA ASP A 86 -4.11 10.48 6.69
C ASP A 86 -3.35 11.11 5.52
N ALA A 87 -2.04 10.90 5.45
CA ALA A 87 -1.22 11.38 4.34
C ALA A 87 -1.65 10.76 3.00
N ALA A 88 -1.96 9.45 2.98
CA ALA A 88 -2.42 8.77 1.78
C ALA A 88 -3.80 9.28 1.32
N ASN A 89 -4.74 9.47 2.23
CA ASN A 89 -6.07 10.00 1.90
C ASN A 89 -5.99 11.46 1.41
N THR A 90 -5.14 12.29 2.02
CA THR A 90 -4.90 13.67 1.57
C THR A 90 -4.38 13.71 0.13
N GLU A 91 -3.39 12.88 -0.20
CA GLU A 91 -2.87 12.78 -1.57
C GLU A 91 -3.91 12.26 -2.57
N ILE A 92 -4.74 11.29 -2.16
CA ILE A 92 -5.84 10.77 -2.97
C ILE A 92 -6.87 11.86 -3.27
N GLU A 93 -7.27 12.66 -2.29
CA GLU A 93 -8.24 13.76 -2.46
C GLU A 93 -7.77 14.80 -3.48
N GLN A 94 -6.47 15.04 -3.57
CA GLN A 94 -5.89 15.96 -4.55
C GLN A 94 -5.84 15.37 -5.97
N ARG A 95 -5.68 14.05 -6.12
CA ARG A 95 -5.39 13.40 -7.41
C ARG A 95 -6.54 12.60 -8.01
N ALA A 96 -7.35 11.95 -7.21
CA ALA A 96 -8.48 11.15 -7.68
C ALA A 96 -9.70 12.04 -7.97
N ARG A 97 -9.64 12.79 -9.09
CA ARG A 97 -10.63 13.82 -9.45
C ARG A 97 -11.63 13.40 -10.52
N LEU A 98 -11.48 12.22 -11.12
CA LEU A 98 -12.46 11.67 -12.04
C LEU A 98 -13.77 11.35 -11.30
N ALA A 99 -14.93 11.51 -11.97
CA ALA A 99 -16.24 11.24 -11.36
C ALA A 99 -16.35 9.81 -10.78
N ALA A 100 -15.70 8.83 -11.43
CA ALA A 100 -15.66 7.44 -10.96
C ALA A 100 -14.79 7.23 -9.70
N THR A 101 -13.79 8.10 -9.48
CA THR A 101 -12.78 7.93 -8.41
C THR A 101 -12.91 8.95 -7.29
N VAL A 102 -13.71 10.00 -7.47
CA VAL A 102 -14.00 10.97 -6.39
C VAL A 102 -14.57 10.23 -5.18
N GLY A 103 -13.99 10.50 -4.00
CA GLY A 103 -14.37 9.83 -2.76
C GLY A 103 -13.67 8.51 -2.52
N LEU A 104 -12.68 8.12 -3.36
CA LEU A 104 -11.79 7.00 -3.03
C LEU A 104 -11.22 7.19 -1.62
N LYS A 105 -11.28 6.14 -0.83
CA LYS A 105 -10.67 6.10 0.50
C LYS A 105 -9.70 4.94 0.61
N VAL A 106 -8.63 5.17 1.36
CA VAL A 106 -7.74 4.11 1.83
C VAL A 106 -7.96 3.89 3.32
N VAL A 107 -8.15 2.61 3.68
CA VAL A 107 -8.44 2.21 5.05
C VAL A 107 -7.53 1.05 5.48
N PRO A 108 -7.24 0.91 6.78
CA PRO A 108 -6.49 -0.23 7.28
C PRO A 108 -7.29 -1.53 7.13
N ALA A 109 -6.58 -2.64 6.89
CA ALA A 109 -7.18 -3.98 6.93
C ALA A 109 -7.60 -4.33 8.36
N GLU A 110 -8.87 -4.65 8.58
CA GLU A 110 -9.44 -4.94 9.92
C GLU A 110 -8.84 -6.18 10.57
N LEU A 111 -8.45 -7.20 9.79
CA LEU A 111 -7.85 -8.42 10.32
C LEU A 111 -6.41 -8.21 10.83
N GLY A 112 -5.80 -7.06 10.58
CA GLY A 112 -4.46 -6.74 11.04
C GLY A 112 -3.44 -7.84 10.70
N ASN A 113 -2.65 -8.22 11.69
CA ASN A 113 -1.63 -9.27 11.56
C ASN A 113 -2.22 -10.70 11.43
N MET A 114 -3.52 -10.88 11.68
CA MET A 114 -4.20 -12.17 11.50
C MET A 114 -4.62 -12.44 10.05
N ALA A 115 -4.59 -11.44 9.17
CA ALA A 115 -5.04 -11.56 7.79
C ALA A 115 -4.41 -12.75 7.02
N PRO A 116 -3.09 -13.01 7.08
CA PRO A 116 -2.49 -14.15 6.39
C PRO A 116 -3.00 -15.49 6.92
N LEU A 117 -3.16 -15.64 8.23
CA LEU A 117 -3.63 -16.88 8.86
C LEU A 117 -5.10 -17.17 8.52
N VAL A 118 -5.95 -16.15 8.66
CA VAL A 118 -7.38 -16.26 8.31
C VAL A 118 -7.54 -16.54 6.81
N GLY A 119 -6.76 -15.88 5.96
CA GLY A 119 -6.77 -16.11 4.52
C GLY A 119 -6.36 -17.53 4.15
N ALA A 120 -5.28 -18.05 4.76
CA ALA A 120 -4.84 -19.43 4.55
C ALA A 120 -5.91 -20.45 4.98
N ALA A 121 -6.52 -20.26 6.15
CA ALA A 121 -7.61 -21.12 6.64
C ALA A 121 -8.84 -21.09 5.71
N ALA A 122 -9.23 -19.90 5.23
CA ALA A 122 -10.33 -19.74 4.28
C ALA A 122 -10.07 -20.46 2.95
N MET A 123 -8.84 -20.35 2.42
CA MET A 123 -8.43 -21.05 1.21
C MET A 123 -8.42 -22.57 1.40
N ALA A 124 -7.90 -23.09 2.52
CA ALA A 124 -7.91 -24.50 2.83
C ALA A 124 -9.34 -25.07 2.87
N ARG A 125 -10.27 -24.40 3.57
CA ARG A 125 -11.69 -24.77 3.59
C ARG A 125 -12.30 -24.84 2.20
N ARG A 126 -12.03 -23.83 1.36
CA ARG A 126 -12.56 -23.78 -0.01
C ARG A 126 -12.02 -24.91 -0.89
N MET A 127 -10.76 -25.27 -0.72
CA MET A 127 -10.16 -26.40 -1.45
C MET A 127 -10.74 -27.74 -1.03
N ILE A 128 -10.96 -27.97 0.27
CA ILE A 128 -11.58 -29.17 0.79
C ILE A 128 -13.02 -29.30 0.28
N ALA A 129 -13.82 -28.25 0.39
CA ALA A 129 -15.19 -28.24 -0.09
C ALA A 129 -15.32 -28.58 -1.58
N ARG A 130 -14.37 -28.12 -2.42
CA ARG A 130 -14.34 -28.42 -3.86
C ARG A 130 -13.95 -29.86 -4.19
N ARG A 131 -13.26 -30.56 -3.27
CA ARG A 131 -12.86 -31.98 -3.47
C ARG A 131 -13.92 -32.97 -2.99
N MET A 132 -14.87 -32.51 -2.17
CA MET A 132 -15.92 -33.35 -1.57
C MET A 132 -17.27 -33.22 -2.29
N GLY A 133 -17.43 -32.32 -3.24
CA GLY A 133 -18.58 -32.14 -4.12
C GLY A 133 -18.25 -32.43 -5.57
#